data_e679b82a108683a31521debec44205d9
#
_entry.id   e679b82a108683a31521debec44205d9
#
_cell.length_a   1.000
_cell.length_b   1.000
_cell.length_c   1.000
_cell.angle_alpha   90.00
_cell.angle_beta   90.00
_cell.angle_gamma   90.00
#
_symmetry.space_group_name_H-M   'P 1'
#
loop_
_entity.id
_entity.type
_entity.pdbx_description
1 polymer ?
#
loop_
_entity_poly.entity_id
_entity_poly.type
_entity_poly.pdbx_seq_one_letter_code
_entity_poly.pdbx_strand_id
1 'polypeptide(L)'
;MKLIEENIIRQCEEKEIIESLELNDKQILELGCGSAVFTRDIAKNGKNRNITAMEVDKIQHNKNLLINDLPNVKFVLCGAQAIKAEDESFDVVFMFKSLHHVPLEQMKKVLEEIYRVLKPKGFVYISEPLFHGSFNELMRIFHDEQKVRLEAFNTIKKFVDNKYFSLFKEVFFNDSVTFDNFEAFEKKLIKATYANHTLDDKLYEKIKKQFLLQSKNHGTKFLKPIRVDILQKN
;
A
#
# COMPACT_ATOMS: atom_id res chain seq x y z
N MET A 1 -17.43 -7.72 2.07
CA MET A 1 -15.94 -7.69 1.93
C MET A 1 -15.39 -9.10 2.09
N LYS A 2 -14.48 -9.50 1.22
CA LYS A 2 -13.77 -10.80 1.27
C LYS A 2 -12.34 -10.58 1.72
N LEU A 3 -11.82 -11.43 2.61
CA LEU A 3 -10.42 -11.38 3.03
C LEU A 3 -9.48 -11.86 1.91
N ILE A 4 -9.84 -12.96 1.24
CA ILE A 4 -9.06 -13.63 0.20
C ILE A 4 -10.00 -14.00 -0.96
N GLU A 5 -9.48 -13.90 -2.18
CA GLU A 5 -10.04 -14.50 -3.39
C GLU A 5 -9.08 -15.60 -3.87
N GLU A 6 -9.55 -16.83 -3.97
CA GLU A 6 -8.69 -18.00 -4.29
C GLU A 6 -8.24 -18.01 -5.76
N ASN A 7 -9.10 -17.55 -6.67
CA ASN A 7 -8.85 -17.61 -8.11
C ASN A 7 -8.72 -16.20 -8.70
N ILE A 8 -7.58 -15.54 -8.44
CA ILE A 8 -7.31 -14.22 -8.99
C ILE A 8 -6.76 -14.37 -10.41
N ILE A 9 -7.62 -14.16 -11.40
CA ILE A 9 -7.27 -14.24 -12.83
C ILE A 9 -6.69 -12.90 -13.32
N ARG A 10 -7.16 -11.77 -12.77
CA ARG A 10 -6.78 -10.44 -13.23
C ARG A 10 -5.30 -10.19 -12.96
N GLN A 11 -4.56 -9.88 -14.03
CA GLN A 11 -3.21 -9.32 -13.97
C GLN A 11 -3.28 -7.91 -14.54
N CYS A 12 -2.96 -6.91 -13.75
CA CYS A 12 -2.91 -5.52 -14.19
C CYS A 12 -1.93 -4.73 -13.33
N GLU A 13 -1.56 -3.55 -13.79
CA GLU A 13 -0.89 -2.58 -12.96
C GLU A 13 -1.92 -1.84 -12.09
N GLU A 14 -1.58 -1.55 -10.85
CA GLU A 14 -2.49 -0.91 -9.89
C GLU A 14 -2.97 0.46 -10.38
N LYS A 15 -2.16 1.16 -11.20
CA LYS A 15 -2.53 2.45 -11.80
C LYS A 15 -3.81 2.38 -12.65
N GLU A 16 -4.10 1.25 -13.29
CA GLU A 16 -5.34 1.08 -14.06
C GLU A 16 -6.59 1.12 -13.17
N ILE A 17 -6.46 0.62 -11.92
CA ILE A 17 -7.55 0.66 -10.95
C ILE A 17 -7.69 2.07 -10.38
N ILE A 18 -6.55 2.74 -10.08
CA ILE A 18 -6.52 4.11 -9.58
C ILE A 18 -7.22 5.07 -10.56
N GLU A 19 -6.90 4.98 -11.85
CA GLU A 19 -7.47 5.86 -12.88
C GLU A 19 -8.98 5.63 -13.12
N SER A 20 -9.55 4.53 -12.61
CA SER A 20 -11.01 4.32 -12.64
C SER A 20 -11.79 5.21 -11.65
N LEU A 21 -11.10 6.01 -10.82
CA LEU A 21 -11.66 6.92 -9.81
C LEU A 21 -11.68 8.35 -10.34
N GLU A 22 -11.97 8.75 -11.43
CA GLU A 22 -12.14 10.16 -11.91
C GLU A 22 -11.45 11.22 -11.03
N LEU A 23 -10.10 11.20 -11.04
CA LEU A 23 -9.26 12.01 -10.13
C LEU A 23 -9.03 13.46 -10.60
N ASN A 24 -9.53 13.85 -11.77
CA ASN A 24 -9.36 15.22 -12.26
C ASN A 24 -10.09 16.22 -11.34
N ASP A 25 -9.49 17.37 -11.16
CA ASP A 25 -10.01 18.48 -10.32
C ASP A 25 -10.22 18.10 -8.84
N LYS A 26 -9.50 17.07 -8.33
CA LYS A 26 -9.63 16.54 -6.96
C LYS A 26 -8.52 17.01 -6.03
N GLN A 27 -8.92 17.21 -4.78
CA GLN A 27 -8.02 17.29 -3.63
C GLN A 27 -7.73 15.86 -3.13
N ILE A 28 -6.50 15.43 -3.23
CA ILE A 28 -6.06 14.04 -3.02
C ILE A 28 -5.11 14.00 -1.82
N LEU A 29 -5.32 13.04 -0.94
CA LEU A 29 -4.40 12.71 0.15
C LEU A 29 -3.81 11.31 -0.09
N GLU A 30 -2.49 11.19 0.00
CA GLU A 30 -1.82 9.89 0.08
C GLU A 30 -1.15 9.73 1.44
N LEU A 31 -1.48 8.64 2.14
CA LEU A 31 -0.96 8.30 3.47
C LEU A 31 0.08 7.18 3.36
N GLY A 32 1.30 7.46 3.83
CA GLY A 32 2.43 6.54 3.70
C GLY A 32 2.95 6.49 2.26
N CYS A 33 3.28 7.65 1.69
CA CYS A 33 3.67 7.75 0.26
C CYS A 33 5.01 7.10 -0.07
N GLY A 34 5.80 6.70 0.92
CA GLY A 34 7.11 6.10 0.71
C GLY A 34 7.98 6.95 -0.23
N SER A 35 8.57 6.34 -1.24
CA SER A 35 9.38 7.02 -2.26
C SER A 35 8.57 7.76 -3.33
N ALA A 36 7.30 8.02 -3.09
CA ALA A 36 6.39 8.78 -3.95
C ALA A 36 6.16 8.18 -5.35
N VAL A 37 6.17 6.85 -5.48
CA VAL A 37 5.95 6.19 -6.77
C VAL A 37 4.52 6.42 -7.25
N PHE A 38 3.51 6.06 -6.45
CA PHE A 38 2.10 6.29 -6.79
C PHE A 38 1.74 7.77 -6.80
N THR A 39 2.31 8.56 -5.86
CA THR A 39 2.17 10.02 -5.87
C THR A 39 2.55 10.61 -7.24
N ARG A 40 3.69 10.19 -7.78
CA ARG A 40 4.19 10.64 -9.08
C ARG A 40 3.26 10.24 -10.23
N ASP A 41 2.83 8.99 -10.23
CA ASP A 41 1.92 8.48 -11.25
C ASP A 41 0.60 9.26 -11.23
N ILE A 42 -0.01 9.46 -10.06
CA ILE A 42 -1.25 10.22 -9.92
C ILE A 42 -1.05 11.70 -10.31
N ALA A 43 0.07 12.30 -9.90
CA ALA A 43 0.35 13.72 -10.15
C ALA A 43 0.57 14.05 -11.63
N LYS A 44 1.17 13.13 -12.39
CA LYS A 44 1.49 13.33 -13.82
C LYS A 44 0.37 12.92 -14.75
N ASN A 45 -0.61 12.17 -14.28
CA ASN A 45 -1.77 11.76 -15.06
C ASN A 45 -2.95 12.71 -14.81
N GLY A 46 -3.67 13.08 -15.86
CA GLY A 46 -4.88 13.90 -15.76
C GLY A 46 -4.64 15.39 -15.53
N LYS A 47 -5.67 16.09 -15.01
CA LYS A 47 -5.70 17.56 -14.90
C LYS A 47 -6.09 17.99 -13.49
N ASN A 48 -5.47 19.08 -13.01
CA ASN A 48 -5.83 19.78 -11.75
C ASN A 48 -5.91 18.85 -10.52
N ARG A 49 -5.07 17.84 -10.44
CA ARG A 49 -4.95 16.98 -9.26
C ARG A 49 -4.03 17.66 -8.25
N ASN A 50 -4.56 18.04 -7.11
CA ASN A 50 -3.78 18.62 -6.01
C ASN A 50 -3.52 17.54 -4.95
N ILE A 51 -2.28 17.18 -4.73
CA ILE A 51 -1.92 16.03 -3.89
C ILE A 51 -1.20 16.51 -2.63
N THR A 52 -1.67 16.06 -1.47
CA THR A 52 -0.90 16.07 -0.22
C THR A 52 -0.40 14.66 0.03
N ALA A 53 0.92 14.47 -0.02
CA ALA A 53 1.56 13.17 0.20
C ALA A 53 2.23 13.16 1.58
N MET A 54 1.74 12.30 2.48
CA MET A 54 2.20 12.20 3.86
C MET A 54 3.11 11.00 4.05
N GLU A 55 4.23 11.22 4.76
CA GLU A 55 5.19 10.17 5.11
C GLU A 55 5.59 10.33 6.59
N VAL A 56 5.68 9.21 7.30
CA VAL A 56 6.07 9.18 8.71
C VAL A 56 7.58 9.01 8.90
N ASP A 57 8.25 8.33 7.98
CA ASP A 57 9.70 8.21 7.98
C ASP A 57 10.35 9.54 7.58
N LYS A 58 11.01 10.17 8.55
CA LYS A 58 11.71 11.45 8.37
C LYS A 58 12.82 11.39 7.31
N ILE A 59 13.51 10.25 7.19
CA ILE A 59 14.60 10.07 6.21
C ILE A 59 13.99 10.04 4.81
N GLN A 60 12.92 9.27 4.62
CA GLN A 60 12.25 9.18 3.34
C GLN A 60 11.55 10.51 2.99
N HIS A 61 10.90 11.15 3.95
CA HIS A 61 10.30 12.47 3.75
C HIS A 61 11.32 13.50 3.27
N ASN A 62 12.51 13.57 3.90
CA ASN A 62 13.56 14.49 3.47
C ASN A 62 14.04 14.22 2.03
N LYS A 63 14.06 12.97 1.57
CA LYS A 63 14.32 12.63 0.17
C LYS A 63 13.20 13.12 -0.74
N ASN A 64 11.94 12.98 -0.32
CA ASN A 64 10.79 13.44 -1.09
C ASN A 64 10.76 14.96 -1.27
N LEU A 65 11.25 15.73 -0.28
CA LEU A 65 11.39 17.18 -0.41
C LEU A 65 12.36 17.64 -1.52
N LEU A 66 13.22 16.76 -2.00
CA LEU A 66 14.12 17.04 -3.13
C LEU A 66 13.44 16.83 -4.50
N ILE A 67 12.23 16.30 -4.53
CA ILE A 67 11.43 16.12 -5.75
C ILE A 67 10.92 17.50 -6.18
N ASN A 68 11.34 17.98 -7.33
CA ASN A 68 11.02 19.34 -7.82
C ASN A 68 10.22 19.35 -9.14
N ASP A 69 9.91 18.18 -9.69
CA ASP A 69 9.18 18.01 -10.94
C ASP A 69 7.69 17.70 -10.76
N LEU A 70 7.17 17.92 -9.54
CA LEU A 70 5.77 17.69 -9.17
C LEU A 70 5.16 18.94 -8.51
N PRO A 71 4.87 20.01 -9.28
CA PRO A 71 4.41 21.30 -8.72
C PRO A 71 3.04 21.24 -8.05
N ASN A 72 2.26 20.20 -8.31
CA ASN A 72 0.94 19.94 -7.75
C ASN A 72 0.95 18.97 -6.54
N VAL A 73 2.15 18.68 -6.01
CA VAL A 73 2.33 17.79 -4.85
C VAL A 73 2.94 18.56 -3.68
N LYS A 74 2.32 18.42 -2.51
CA LYS A 74 2.85 18.88 -1.22
C LYS A 74 3.26 17.68 -0.37
N PHE A 75 4.55 17.56 -0.05
CA PHE A 75 5.04 16.54 0.88
C PHE A 75 4.95 17.01 2.32
N VAL A 76 4.43 16.17 3.23
CA VAL A 76 4.20 16.49 4.64
C VAL A 76 4.71 15.35 5.53
N LEU A 77 5.53 15.69 6.54
CA LEU A 77 5.92 14.74 7.58
C LEU A 77 4.78 14.55 8.57
N CYS A 78 4.08 13.43 8.47
CA CYS A 78 2.88 13.17 9.27
C CYS A 78 2.55 11.67 9.31
N GLY A 79 2.12 11.18 10.47
CA GLY A 79 1.55 9.85 10.61
C GLY A 79 0.04 9.84 10.34
N ALA A 80 -0.46 8.75 9.78
CA ALA A 80 -1.86 8.61 9.38
C ALA A 80 -2.86 8.65 10.57
N GLN A 81 -2.39 8.40 11.80
CA GLN A 81 -3.20 8.46 13.02
C GLN A 81 -3.47 9.89 13.54
N ALA A 82 -2.85 10.91 12.93
CA ALA A 82 -3.00 12.31 13.33
C ALA A 82 -2.79 13.22 12.09
N ILE A 83 -3.72 13.16 11.15
CA ILE A 83 -3.64 13.82 9.85
C ILE A 83 -3.66 15.35 10.03
N LYS A 84 -2.60 16.03 9.58
CA LYS A 84 -2.46 17.48 9.62
C LYS A 84 -3.24 18.14 8.49
N ALA A 85 -4.56 18.04 8.55
CA ALA A 85 -5.48 18.66 7.61
C ALA A 85 -6.82 18.94 8.31
N GLU A 86 -7.57 19.87 7.76
CA GLU A 86 -8.92 20.20 8.23
C GLU A 86 -9.92 19.09 7.89
N ASP A 87 -11.06 19.10 8.57
CA ASP A 87 -12.16 18.21 8.29
C ASP A 87 -12.66 18.43 6.85
N GLU A 88 -13.10 17.37 6.20
CA GLU A 88 -13.75 17.41 4.90
C GLU A 88 -12.94 18.14 3.81
N SER A 89 -11.61 18.03 3.85
CA SER A 89 -10.70 18.73 2.93
C SER A 89 -10.33 17.94 1.67
N PHE A 90 -10.52 16.61 1.68
CA PHE A 90 -10.11 15.77 0.56
C PHE A 90 -11.28 15.06 -0.13
N ASP A 91 -11.21 14.97 -1.44
CA ASP A 91 -12.16 14.20 -2.25
C ASP A 91 -11.82 12.71 -2.25
N VAL A 92 -10.52 12.39 -2.23
CA VAL A 92 -10.00 11.01 -2.24
C VAL A 92 -8.82 10.86 -1.30
N VAL A 93 -8.80 9.77 -0.53
CA VAL A 93 -7.66 9.37 0.29
C VAL A 93 -7.12 8.03 -0.20
N PHE A 94 -5.82 7.93 -0.39
CA PHE A 94 -5.11 6.71 -0.78
C PHE A 94 -4.26 6.17 0.38
N MET A 95 -4.28 4.85 0.54
CA MET A 95 -3.32 4.07 1.32
C MET A 95 -2.82 2.89 0.47
N PHE A 96 -1.61 2.97 -0.02
CA PHE A 96 -1.00 1.91 -0.83
C PHE A 96 -0.11 1.02 0.02
N LYS A 97 -0.57 -0.18 0.34
CA LYS A 97 0.20 -1.20 1.07
C LYS A 97 0.83 -0.64 2.35
N SER A 98 0.08 0.20 3.06
CA SER A 98 0.60 0.97 4.20
C SER A 98 -0.21 0.83 5.50
N LEU A 99 -1.47 0.39 5.45
CA LEU A 99 -2.29 0.25 6.66
C LEU A 99 -1.74 -0.86 7.58
N HIS A 100 -1.27 -1.98 7.03
CA HIS A 100 -0.69 -3.08 7.81
C HIS A 100 0.63 -2.72 8.50
N HIS A 101 1.28 -1.62 8.12
CA HIS A 101 2.46 -1.09 8.83
C HIS A 101 2.12 -0.18 10.01
N VAL A 102 0.85 0.22 10.15
CA VAL A 102 0.39 1.00 11.30
C VAL A 102 0.34 0.09 12.54
N PRO A 103 0.80 0.55 13.73
CA PRO A 103 0.60 -0.21 14.97
C PRO A 103 -0.87 -0.62 15.16
N LEU A 104 -1.10 -1.86 15.60
CA LEU A 104 -2.45 -2.45 15.66
C LEU A 104 -3.45 -1.58 16.43
N GLU A 105 -3.00 -1.02 17.56
CA GLU A 105 -3.79 -0.16 18.43
C GLU A 105 -4.14 1.19 17.80
N GLN A 106 -3.44 1.59 16.73
CA GLN A 106 -3.65 2.85 16.02
C GLN A 106 -4.45 2.71 14.73
N MET A 107 -4.63 1.51 14.17
CA MET A 107 -5.34 1.30 12.90
C MET A 107 -6.76 1.88 12.92
N LYS A 108 -7.48 1.71 14.04
CA LYS A 108 -8.82 2.32 14.22
C LYS A 108 -8.74 3.85 14.12
N LYS A 109 -7.76 4.46 14.78
CA LYS A 109 -7.57 5.92 14.74
C LYS A 109 -7.25 6.43 13.35
N VAL A 110 -6.49 5.67 12.57
CA VAL A 110 -6.22 5.99 11.15
C VAL A 110 -7.53 6.06 10.35
N LEU A 111 -8.43 5.09 10.48
CA LEU A 111 -9.70 5.13 9.76
C LEU A 111 -10.65 6.24 10.26
N GLU A 112 -10.60 6.59 11.55
CA GLU A 112 -11.31 7.76 12.09
C GLU A 112 -10.79 9.06 11.49
N GLU A 113 -9.46 9.23 11.37
CA GLU A 113 -8.85 10.40 10.76
C GLU A 113 -9.16 10.48 9.25
N ILE A 114 -9.10 9.36 8.53
CA ILE A 114 -9.51 9.28 7.12
C ILE A 114 -10.97 9.72 6.97
N TYR A 115 -11.86 9.22 7.82
CA TYR A 115 -13.27 9.61 7.82
C TYR A 115 -13.45 11.12 8.07
N ARG A 116 -12.69 11.67 9.01
CA ARG A 116 -12.73 13.10 9.36
C ARG A 116 -12.34 13.99 8.18
N VAL A 117 -11.21 13.68 7.53
CA VAL A 117 -10.66 14.54 6.47
C VAL A 117 -11.31 14.35 5.11
N LEU A 118 -12.04 13.25 4.88
CA LEU A 118 -12.80 13.04 3.66
C LEU A 118 -14.04 13.91 3.61
N LYS A 119 -14.28 14.55 2.48
CA LYS A 119 -15.55 15.21 2.17
C LYS A 119 -16.72 14.23 2.20
N PRO A 120 -17.96 14.69 2.42
CA PRO A 120 -19.15 13.85 2.21
C PRO A 120 -19.13 13.23 0.82
N LYS A 121 -19.43 11.93 0.73
CA LYS A 121 -19.34 11.13 -0.51
C LYS A 121 -17.94 10.99 -1.11
N GLY A 122 -16.89 11.44 -0.44
CA GLY A 122 -15.50 11.20 -0.82
C GLY A 122 -15.13 9.72 -0.72
N PHE A 123 -14.04 9.34 -1.40
CA PHE A 123 -13.60 7.96 -1.48
C PHE A 123 -12.29 7.73 -0.69
N VAL A 124 -12.21 6.58 -0.06
CA VAL A 124 -10.91 6.03 0.36
C VAL A 124 -10.58 4.79 -0.46
N TYR A 125 -9.38 4.74 -0.96
CA TYR A 125 -8.79 3.61 -1.69
C TYR A 125 -7.71 3.00 -0.80
N ILE A 126 -7.91 1.75 -0.37
CA ILE A 126 -6.92 1.03 0.43
C ILE A 126 -6.52 -0.21 -0.35
N SER A 127 -5.24 -0.32 -0.71
CA SER A 127 -4.68 -1.54 -1.28
C SER A 127 -3.79 -2.25 -0.28
N GLU A 128 -3.96 -3.56 -0.16
CA GLU A 128 -3.20 -4.40 0.75
C GLU A 128 -2.76 -5.70 0.10
N PRO A 129 -1.53 -6.15 0.33
CA PRO A 129 -1.10 -7.46 -0.15
C PRO A 129 -1.84 -8.56 0.61
N LEU A 130 -2.29 -9.57 -0.11
CA LEU A 130 -2.90 -10.74 0.50
C LEU A 130 -1.83 -11.63 1.15
N PHE A 131 -2.21 -12.30 2.26
CA PHE A 131 -1.36 -13.31 2.88
C PHE A 131 -1.51 -14.64 2.12
N HIS A 132 -1.17 -14.59 0.83
CA HIS A 132 -1.32 -15.69 -0.13
C HIS A 132 -0.36 -15.51 -1.31
N GLY A 133 -0.06 -16.60 -2.03
CA GLY A 133 0.74 -16.58 -3.26
C GLY A 133 2.23 -16.80 -3.04
N SER A 134 2.92 -17.10 -4.13
CA SER A 134 4.32 -17.55 -4.10
C SER A 134 5.29 -16.55 -3.50
N PHE A 135 5.07 -15.26 -3.71
CA PHE A 135 5.87 -14.22 -3.09
C PHE A 135 5.67 -14.18 -1.57
N ASN A 136 4.42 -14.30 -1.12
CA ASN A 136 4.12 -14.35 0.30
C ASN A 136 4.74 -15.58 0.99
N GLU A 137 4.69 -16.76 0.33
CA GLU A 137 5.30 -17.98 0.88
C GLU A 137 6.83 -17.87 1.03
N LEU A 138 7.48 -17.07 0.20
CA LEU A 138 8.90 -16.77 0.36
C LEU A 138 9.13 -15.75 1.50
N MET A 139 8.36 -14.66 1.51
CA MET A 139 8.54 -13.57 2.47
C MET A 139 8.25 -14.00 3.91
N ARG A 140 7.19 -14.79 4.14
CA ARG A 140 6.78 -15.22 5.49
C ARG A 140 7.84 -16.07 6.22
N ILE A 141 8.84 -16.57 5.52
CA ILE A 141 9.93 -17.33 6.14
C ILE A 141 10.75 -16.46 7.11
N PHE A 142 10.87 -15.16 6.81
CA PHE A 142 11.67 -14.22 7.61
C PHE A 142 10.89 -12.92 7.95
N HIS A 143 9.74 -12.70 7.36
CA HIS A 143 8.90 -11.53 7.58
C HIS A 143 7.42 -11.94 7.51
N ASP A 144 6.90 -12.46 8.62
CA ASP A 144 5.51 -12.92 8.70
C ASP A 144 4.57 -11.79 9.12
N GLU A 145 3.77 -11.33 8.17
CA GLU A 145 2.81 -10.25 8.36
C GLU A 145 1.36 -10.74 8.47
N GLN A 146 1.12 -12.03 8.71
CA GLN A 146 -0.23 -12.60 8.73
C GLN A 146 -1.16 -11.84 9.68
N LYS A 147 -0.70 -11.60 10.91
CA LYS A 147 -1.49 -10.93 11.94
C LYS A 147 -1.83 -9.50 11.56
N VAL A 148 -0.85 -8.71 11.15
CA VAL A 148 -1.05 -7.27 10.86
C VAL A 148 -1.94 -7.07 9.63
N ARG A 149 -1.81 -7.92 8.59
CA ARG A 149 -2.68 -7.88 7.40
C ARG A 149 -4.13 -8.30 7.72
N LEU A 150 -4.31 -9.31 8.58
CA LEU A 150 -5.63 -9.72 9.05
C LEU A 150 -6.31 -8.60 9.85
N GLU A 151 -5.59 -7.96 10.77
CA GLU A 151 -6.13 -6.86 11.58
C GLU A 151 -6.41 -5.60 10.76
N ALA A 152 -5.61 -5.29 9.74
CA ALA A 152 -5.92 -4.23 8.79
C ALA A 152 -7.26 -4.50 8.09
N PHE A 153 -7.48 -5.72 7.58
CA PHE A 153 -8.76 -6.12 6.99
C PHE A 153 -9.91 -6.02 7.97
N ASN A 154 -9.76 -6.57 9.18
CA ASN A 154 -10.81 -6.56 10.20
C ASN A 154 -11.20 -5.14 10.60
N THR A 155 -10.21 -4.23 10.65
CA THR A 155 -10.45 -2.83 10.97
C THR A 155 -11.25 -2.14 9.87
N ILE A 156 -10.88 -2.31 8.59
CA ILE A 156 -11.64 -1.79 7.45
C ILE A 156 -13.08 -2.34 7.49
N LYS A 157 -13.22 -3.66 7.65
CA LYS A 157 -14.52 -4.32 7.68
C LYS A 157 -15.43 -3.78 8.79
N LYS A 158 -14.90 -3.54 10.00
CA LYS A 158 -15.65 -2.94 11.11
C LYS A 158 -16.20 -1.55 10.75
N PHE A 159 -15.46 -0.72 10.04
CA PHE A 159 -15.94 0.61 9.62
C PHE A 159 -17.04 0.53 8.56
N VAL A 160 -16.99 -0.47 7.68
CA VAL A 160 -18.07 -0.75 6.73
C VAL A 160 -19.31 -1.31 7.45
N ASP A 161 -19.14 -2.30 8.33
CA ASP A 161 -20.24 -2.91 9.08
C ASP A 161 -20.96 -1.88 9.97
N ASN A 162 -20.21 -0.93 10.56
CA ASN A 162 -20.74 0.16 11.38
C ASN A 162 -21.24 1.38 10.56
N LYS A 163 -21.31 1.28 9.23
CA LYS A 163 -21.86 2.30 8.33
C LYS A 163 -21.11 3.65 8.33
N TYR A 164 -19.86 3.72 8.75
CA TYR A 164 -19.01 4.87 8.48
C TYR A 164 -18.72 4.99 6.99
N PHE A 165 -18.42 3.87 6.35
CA PHE A 165 -18.23 3.76 4.92
C PHE A 165 -19.16 2.74 4.30
N SER A 166 -19.47 2.92 3.03
CA SER A 166 -20.07 1.91 2.16
C SER A 166 -19.00 1.30 1.26
N LEU A 167 -18.99 -0.02 1.10
CA LEU A 167 -18.13 -0.67 0.11
C LEU A 167 -18.61 -0.30 -1.29
N PHE A 168 -17.87 0.55 -1.99
CA PHE A 168 -18.17 0.93 -3.37
C PHE A 168 -17.70 -0.13 -4.36
N LYS A 169 -16.44 -0.60 -4.19
CA LYS A 169 -15.84 -1.61 -5.06
C LYS A 169 -14.76 -2.40 -4.33
N GLU A 170 -14.69 -3.69 -4.58
CA GLU A 170 -13.61 -4.57 -4.13
C GLU A 170 -12.96 -5.19 -5.35
N VAL A 171 -11.64 -5.11 -5.46
CA VAL A 171 -10.88 -5.61 -6.60
C VAL A 171 -9.75 -6.49 -6.11
N PHE A 172 -9.63 -7.66 -6.72
CA PHE A 172 -8.46 -8.54 -6.52
C PHE A 172 -7.68 -8.62 -7.83
N PHE A 173 -6.37 -8.47 -7.73
CA PHE A 173 -5.48 -8.60 -8.89
C PHE A 173 -4.11 -9.14 -8.48
N ASN A 174 -3.42 -9.72 -9.45
CA ASN A 174 -2.04 -10.14 -9.30
C ASN A 174 -1.11 -9.02 -9.81
N ASP A 175 -0.39 -8.40 -8.88
CA ASP A 175 0.82 -7.64 -9.18
C ASP A 175 1.98 -8.61 -9.34
N SER A 176 3.04 -8.22 -10.00
CA SER A 176 4.23 -9.06 -10.16
C SER A 176 5.50 -8.35 -9.75
N VAL A 177 6.38 -9.10 -9.12
CA VAL A 177 7.73 -8.64 -8.82
C VAL A 177 8.75 -9.58 -9.45
N THR A 178 9.74 -9.00 -10.12
CA THR A 178 10.82 -9.77 -10.78
C THR A 178 12.14 -9.43 -10.13
N PHE A 179 12.97 -10.42 -9.97
CA PHE A 179 14.36 -10.32 -9.54
C PHE A 179 15.24 -11.03 -10.55
N ASP A 180 16.33 -10.40 -10.96
CA ASP A 180 17.29 -10.98 -11.90
C ASP A 180 17.94 -12.23 -11.31
N ASN A 181 18.23 -12.20 -10.01
CA ASN A 181 18.85 -13.29 -9.26
C ASN A 181 18.56 -13.15 -7.76
N PHE A 182 19.07 -14.10 -6.96
CA PHE A 182 18.91 -14.08 -5.51
C PHE A 182 19.63 -12.88 -4.85
N GLU A 183 20.75 -12.43 -5.38
CA GLU A 183 21.47 -11.26 -4.84
C GLU A 183 20.65 -9.98 -4.95
N ALA A 184 19.94 -9.77 -6.08
CA ALA A 184 19.01 -8.66 -6.25
C ALA A 184 17.84 -8.72 -5.25
N PHE A 185 17.30 -9.92 -5.00
CA PHE A 185 16.29 -10.16 -3.98
C PHE A 185 16.84 -9.85 -2.57
N GLU A 186 18.01 -10.40 -2.22
CA GLU A 186 18.67 -10.21 -0.94
C GLU A 186 18.89 -8.71 -0.65
N LYS A 187 19.48 -7.99 -1.60
CA LYS A 187 19.76 -6.56 -1.46
C LYS A 187 18.49 -5.75 -1.26
N LYS A 188 17.42 -6.07 -2.00
CA LYS A 188 16.18 -5.29 -2.00
C LYS A 188 15.31 -5.57 -0.78
N LEU A 189 15.30 -6.80 -0.25
CA LEU A 189 14.32 -7.23 0.76
C LEU A 189 14.96 -7.71 2.07
N ILE A 190 16.05 -8.46 2.03
CA ILE A 190 16.69 -8.97 3.25
C ILE A 190 17.58 -7.89 3.88
N LYS A 191 18.42 -7.24 3.06
CA LYS A 191 19.36 -6.19 3.49
C LYS A 191 18.78 -4.78 3.38
N ALA A 192 17.46 -4.66 3.25
CA ALA A 192 16.82 -3.35 3.21
C ALA A 192 17.03 -2.60 4.53
N THR A 193 17.41 -1.33 4.46
CA THR A 193 17.76 -0.50 5.63
C THR A 193 16.63 -0.27 6.63
N TYR A 194 15.40 -0.46 6.18
CA TYR A 194 14.18 -0.36 7.01
C TYR A 194 13.76 -1.70 7.64
N ALA A 195 14.41 -2.80 7.25
CA ALA A 195 14.09 -4.13 7.73
C ALA A 195 15.25 -4.66 8.59
N ASN A 196 15.11 -4.63 9.91
CA ASN A 196 16.07 -5.21 10.85
C ASN A 196 15.90 -6.74 10.93
N HIS A 197 16.16 -7.45 9.81
CA HIS A 197 16.13 -8.89 9.81
C HIS A 197 17.46 -9.45 10.31
N THR A 198 17.42 -10.15 11.45
CA THR A 198 18.55 -10.95 11.92
C THR A 198 18.32 -12.38 11.42
N LEU A 199 19.06 -12.79 10.40
CA LEU A 199 18.99 -14.13 9.83
C LEU A 199 20.20 -14.95 10.30
N ASP A 200 19.96 -16.14 10.83
CA ASP A 200 21.00 -17.14 10.99
C ASP A 200 21.28 -17.85 9.64
N ASP A 201 22.39 -18.56 9.54
CA ASP A 201 22.80 -19.25 8.32
C ASP A 201 21.75 -20.27 7.82
N LYS A 202 21.09 -20.95 8.76
CA LYS A 202 20.08 -21.96 8.44
C LYS A 202 18.85 -21.33 7.80
N LEU A 203 18.39 -20.20 8.33
CA LEU A 203 17.25 -19.46 7.80
C LEU A 203 17.60 -18.83 6.44
N TYR A 204 18.81 -18.29 6.31
CA TYR A 204 19.31 -17.73 5.06
C TYR A 204 19.34 -18.79 3.94
N GLU A 205 19.90 -19.98 4.20
CA GLU A 205 19.92 -21.08 3.21
C GLU A 205 18.51 -21.59 2.87
N LYS A 206 17.58 -21.59 3.83
CA LYS A 206 16.17 -21.93 3.58
C LYS A 206 15.51 -20.94 2.62
N ILE A 207 15.71 -19.63 2.81
CA ILE A 207 15.18 -18.58 1.95
C ILE A 207 15.76 -18.72 0.54
N LYS A 208 17.08 -18.88 0.44
CA LYS A 208 17.77 -19.04 -0.83
C LYS A 208 17.28 -20.26 -1.62
N LYS A 209 17.14 -21.40 -0.94
CA LYS A 209 16.57 -22.62 -1.54
C LYS A 209 15.15 -22.39 -2.05
N GLN A 210 14.29 -21.75 -1.25
CA GLN A 210 12.90 -21.45 -1.64
C GLN A 210 12.83 -20.49 -2.83
N PHE A 211 13.69 -19.49 -2.88
CA PHE A 211 13.82 -18.60 -4.03
C PHE A 211 14.22 -19.36 -5.29
N LEU A 212 15.26 -20.20 -5.21
CA LEU A 212 15.79 -20.96 -6.34
C LEU A 212 14.79 -21.98 -6.90
N LEU A 213 13.91 -22.55 -6.08
CA LEU A 213 12.84 -23.46 -6.54
C LEU A 213 11.88 -22.78 -7.51
N GLN A 214 11.77 -21.47 -7.49
CA GLN A 214 10.90 -20.70 -8.38
C GLN A 214 11.67 -20.00 -9.51
N SER A 215 13.01 -20.07 -9.48
CA SER A 215 13.87 -19.45 -10.50
C SER A 215 13.84 -20.24 -11.81
N LYS A 216 13.71 -19.50 -12.92
CA LYS A 216 13.92 -19.99 -14.29
C LYS A 216 15.14 -19.29 -14.89
N ASN A 217 15.63 -19.77 -16.04
CA ASN A 217 16.90 -19.38 -16.68
C ASN A 217 17.11 -17.87 -16.93
N HIS A 218 16.10 -17.01 -16.74
CA HIS A 218 16.15 -15.56 -17.00
C HIS A 218 15.55 -14.72 -15.87
N GLY A 219 15.78 -15.12 -14.61
CA GLY A 219 15.24 -14.43 -13.44
C GLY A 219 14.00 -15.09 -12.85
N THR A 220 13.54 -14.55 -11.75
CA THR A 220 12.41 -15.10 -11.00
C THR A 220 11.29 -14.10 -10.92
N LYS A 221 10.15 -14.46 -11.50
CA LYS A 221 8.91 -13.67 -11.38
C LYS A 221 8.00 -14.29 -10.33
N PHE A 222 7.63 -13.50 -9.33
CA PHE A 222 6.65 -13.87 -8.32
C PHE A 222 5.34 -13.12 -8.57
N LEU A 223 4.23 -13.80 -8.30
CA LEU A 223 2.93 -13.16 -8.22
C LEU A 223 2.68 -12.70 -6.78
N LYS A 224 2.22 -11.49 -6.66
CA LYS A 224 1.86 -10.83 -5.41
C LYS A 224 0.40 -10.41 -5.49
N PRO A 225 -0.51 -11.25 -4.97
CA PRO A 225 -1.92 -10.93 -4.95
C PRO A 225 -2.20 -9.70 -4.08
N ILE A 226 -2.99 -8.78 -4.61
CA ILE A 226 -3.40 -7.53 -3.94
C ILE A 226 -4.92 -7.49 -3.87
N ARG A 227 -5.44 -7.03 -2.74
CA ARG A 227 -6.82 -6.60 -2.57
C ARG A 227 -6.86 -5.07 -2.56
N VAL A 228 -7.83 -4.52 -3.24
CA VAL A 228 -8.19 -3.10 -3.19
C VAL A 228 -9.61 -2.97 -2.67
N ASP A 229 -9.77 -2.23 -1.61
CA ASP A 229 -11.05 -1.81 -1.07
C ASP A 229 -11.26 -0.32 -1.39
N ILE A 230 -12.24 -0.02 -2.24
CA ILE A 230 -12.67 1.35 -2.51
C ILE A 230 -13.95 1.57 -1.72
N LEU A 231 -13.88 2.47 -0.74
CA LEU A 231 -14.99 2.76 0.16
C LEU A 231 -15.43 4.20 -0.05
N GLN A 232 -16.73 4.45 0.12
CA GLN A 232 -17.31 5.79 0.07
C GLN A 232 -17.76 6.23 1.46
N LYS A 233 -17.44 7.45 1.85
CA LYS A 233 -17.94 8.08 3.09
C LYS A 233 -19.46 8.24 3.00
N ASN A 234 -20.18 7.76 4.01
CA ASN A 234 -21.64 7.86 4.09
C ASN A 234 -22.14 9.27 4.40
#